data_d7caaf3add692ee0c9730b1a8bcfc877
#
_entry.id   d7caaf3add692ee0c9730b1a8bcfc877
#
_cell.length_a   1.000
_cell.length_b   1.000
_cell.length_c   1.000
_cell.angle_alpha   90.00
_cell.angle_beta   90.00
_cell.angle_gamma   90.00
#
_symmetry.space_group_name_H-M   'P 1'
#
loop_
_entity.id
_entity.type
_entity.pdbx_description
1 polymer ?
#
loop_
_entity_poly.entity_id
_entity_poly.type
_entity_poly.pdbx_seq_one_letter_code
_entity_poly.pdbx_strand_id
1 'polypeptide(L)'
;MLNILSIILILFVSSYDKSYGFEKTMNKIDLETYNWTKRLLVINLKSQDKEKLSYVDNWLFANKCIIEDRNINIVFFEDFKNKKYKKPPFLIDFGFWLVGYDGEVKSFSLEEKFVNEIFYLIDQMPIRQQEMLMYKKKC
;
A
#
# COMPACT_ATOMS: atom_id res chain seq x y z
N MET A 1 53.24 49.48 -1.48
CA MET A 1 53.06 48.25 -0.62
C MET A 1 51.66 47.71 -0.88
N LEU A 2 51.58 46.72 -1.67
CA LEU A 2 50.31 45.98 -1.88
C LEU A 2 50.03 45.08 -0.67
N ASN A 3 48.89 45.37 -0.01
CA ASN A 3 48.46 44.64 1.16
C ASN A 3 48.12 43.21 0.81
N ILE A 4 48.93 42.29 1.30
CA ILE A 4 48.79 40.83 1.16
C ILE A 4 47.45 40.33 1.81
N LEU A 5 46.78 41.18 2.55
CA LEU A 5 45.50 40.90 3.20
C LEU A 5 44.28 40.87 2.28
N SER A 6 44.42 41.38 1.04
CA SER A 6 43.29 41.38 0.10
C SER A 6 43.18 40.13 -0.76
N ILE A 7 44.15 39.23 -0.71
CA ILE A 7 44.14 38.03 -1.58
C ILE A 7 43.54 36.83 -0.86
N ILE A 8 43.39 36.86 0.46
CA ILE A 8 42.87 35.71 1.23
C ILE A 8 41.34 35.68 1.29
N LEU A 9 40.66 36.77 0.86
CA LEU A 9 39.19 36.84 0.93
C LEU A 9 38.47 36.28 -0.30
N ILE A 10 39.19 35.80 -1.31
CA ILE A 10 38.59 35.33 -2.57
C ILE A 10 38.54 33.81 -2.64
N LEU A 11 39.13 33.06 -1.69
CA LEU A 11 39.18 31.61 -1.71
C LEU A 11 38.13 30.93 -0.81
N PHE A 12 37.21 31.67 -0.21
CA PHE A 12 36.08 31.13 0.56
C PHE A 12 34.73 31.31 -0.14
N VAL A 13 34.69 31.40 -1.45
CA VAL A 13 33.48 31.10 -2.21
C VAL A 13 33.51 29.59 -2.53
N SER A 14 33.59 28.85 -1.51
CA SER A 14 32.63 27.84 -1.09
C SER A 14 31.95 27.11 -2.24
N SER A 15 32.43 25.93 -2.45
CA SER A 15 31.68 24.76 -2.78
C SER A 15 30.40 24.69 -1.96
N TYR A 16 29.37 25.43 -2.34
CA TYR A 16 28.00 24.98 -2.11
C TYR A 16 27.78 23.84 -3.11
N ASP A 17 28.21 22.65 -2.71
CA ASP A 17 27.67 21.44 -3.25
C ASP A 17 26.16 21.50 -3.02
N LYS A 18 25.43 21.97 -4.01
CA LYS A 18 24.08 21.53 -4.22
C LYS A 18 24.19 20.01 -4.46
N SER A 19 24.19 19.24 -3.40
CA SER A 19 23.75 17.88 -3.52
C SER A 19 22.29 17.96 -3.97
N TYR A 20 22.10 18.02 -5.28
CA TYR A 20 20.86 17.60 -5.87
C TYR A 20 20.73 16.17 -5.43
N GLY A 21 19.99 15.95 -4.33
CA GLY A 21 19.50 14.67 -3.98
C GLY A 21 18.74 14.20 -5.21
N PHE A 22 19.37 13.34 -5.97
CA PHE A 22 18.71 12.55 -6.99
C PHE A 22 17.74 11.68 -6.18
N GLU A 23 16.55 12.21 -5.92
CA GLU A 23 15.42 11.43 -5.48
C GLU A 23 15.22 10.41 -6.59
N LYS A 24 15.80 9.23 -6.38
CA LYS A 24 15.55 8.07 -7.22
C LYS A 24 14.05 7.86 -7.14
N THR A 25 13.32 8.38 -8.10
CA THR A 25 11.89 8.11 -8.25
C THR A 25 11.77 6.61 -8.39
N MET A 26 11.54 5.94 -7.26
CA MET A 26 11.29 4.51 -7.28
C MET A 26 10.02 4.31 -8.11
N ASN A 27 10.15 3.59 -9.21
CA ASN A 27 8.99 3.22 -10.02
C ASN A 27 7.99 2.50 -9.13
N LYS A 28 6.80 3.06 -8.98
CA LYS A 28 5.74 2.46 -8.20
C LYS A 28 5.30 1.15 -8.82
N ILE A 29 4.93 0.21 -7.96
CA ILE A 29 4.48 -1.13 -8.34
C ILE A 29 3.04 -1.05 -8.87
N ASP A 30 2.80 -1.62 -10.04
CA ASP A 30 1.47 -1.85 -10.56
C ASP A 30 0.81 -3.02 -9.82
N LEU A 31 -0.45 -2.88 -9.43
CA LEU A 31 -1.17 -3.94 -8.72
C LEU A 31 -1.38 -5.19 -9.57
N GLU A 32 -1.36 -5.07 -10.90
CA GLU A 32 -1.44 -6.22 -11.82
C GLU A 32 -0.28 -7.21 -11.64
N THR A 33 0.85 -6.79 -11.06
CA THR A 33 1.95 -7.71 -10.72
C THR A 33 1.54 -8.80 -9.74
N TYR A 34 0.46 -8.60 -8.99
CA TYR A 34 -0.06 -9.59 -8.06
C TYR A 34 -1.03 -10.59 -8.69
N ASN A 35 -1.43 -10.39 -9.93
CA ASN A 35 -2.33 -11.32 -10.63
C ASN A 35 -1.79 -12.75 -10.55
N TRP A 36 -2.66 -13.67 -10.16
CA TRP A 36 -2.39 -15.09 -9.95
C TRP A 36 -1.42 -15.44 -8.82
N THR A 37 -0.93 -14.46 -8.06
CA THR A 37 -0.04 -14.68 -6.93
C THR A 37 -0.66 -14.30 -5.59
N LYS A 38 -1.45 -13.23 -5.55
CA LYS A 38 -2.10 -12.71 -4.34
C LYS A 38 -3.52 -12.22 -4.62
N ARG A 39 -4.41 -12.41 -3.65
CA ARG A 39 -5.61 -11.58 -3.53
C ARG A 39 -5.22 -10.24 -2.93
N LEU A 40 -5.96 -9.19 -3.22
CA LEU A 40 -5.70 -7.88 -2.65
C LEU A 40 -6.91 -7.39 -1.85
N LEU A 41 -6.64 -6.80 -0.72
CA LEU A 41 -7.56 -5.88 -0.06
C LEU A 41 -6.98 -4.48 -0.25
N VAL A 42 -7.59 -3.71 -1.14
CA VAL A 42 -7.19 -2.33 -1.41
C VAL A 42 -8.06 -1.42 -0.55
N ILE A 43 -7.42 -0.61 0.25
CA ILE A 43 -8.07 0.30 1.21
C ILE A 43 -7.64 1.72 0.87
N ASN A 44 -8.61 2.63 0.78
CA ASN A 44 -8.35 4.07 0.62
C ASN A 44 -9.15 4.85 1.66
N LEU A 45 -8.46 5.47 2.60
CA LEU A 45 -9.08 6.23 3.68
C LEU A 45 -8.60 7.68 3.68
N LYS A 46 -9.43 8.57 4.22
CA LYS A 46 -9.02 9.95 4.49
C LYS A 46 -8.06 10.00 5.66
N SER A 47 -6.98 10.76 5.54
CA SER A 47 -6.03 10.99 6.64
C SER A 47 -6.69 11.62 7.87
N GLN A 48 -7.78 12.34 7.67
CA GLN A 48 -8.54 13.01 8.72
C GLN A 48 -9.47 12.06 9.49
N ASP A 49 -9.83 10.92 8.90
CA ASP A 49 -10.74 9.93 9.51
C ASP A 49 -9.98 8.99 10.46
N LYS A 50 -9.60 9.53 11.62
CA LYS A 50 -8.81 8.80 12.61
C LYS A 50 -9.53 7.58 13.18
N GLU A 51 -10.85 7.63 13.25
CA GLU A 51 -11.67 6.53 13.75
C GLU A 51 -11.63 5.33 12.82
N LYS A 52 -11.83 5.54 11.51
CA LYS A 52 -11.71 4.46 10.50
C LYS A 52 -10.29 3.91 10.40
N LEU A 53 -9.29 4.79 10.44
CA LEU A 53 -7.87 4.36 10.44
C LEU A 53 -7.58 3.45 11.63
N SER A 54 -8.00 3.84 12.83
CA SER A 54 -7.82 3.03 14.04
C SER A 54 -8.59 1.70 13.98
N TYR A 55 -9.81 1.72 13.45
CA TYR A 55 -10.61 0.50 13.27
C TYR A 55 -9.89 -0.50 12.35
N VAL A 56 -9.39 -0.04 11.22
CA VAL A 56 -8.68 -0.88 10.24
C VAL A 56 -7.37 -1.40 10.81
N ASP A 57 -6.59 -0.56 11.48
CA ASP A 57 -5.32 -0.98 12.10
C ASP A 57 -5.53 -2.08 13.14
N ASN A 58 -6.54 -1.93 14.00
CA ASN A 58 -6.90 -2.94 14.99
C ASN A 58 -7.34 -4.25 14.34
N TRP A 59 -8.14 -4.15 13.27
CA TRP A 59 -8.60 -5.33 12.52
C TRP A 59 -7.43 -6.06 11.85
N LEU A 60 -6.52 -5.34 11.21
CA LEU A 60 -5.32 -5.91 10.57
C LEU A 60 -4.45 -6.64 11.58
N PHE A 61 -4.21 -6.03 12.72
CA PHE A 61 -3.42 -6.63 13.79
C PHE A 61 -4.06 -7.91 14.33
N ALA A 62 -5.37 -7.87 14.60
CA ALA A 62 -6.10 -9.01 15.16
C ALA A 62 -6.23 -10.20 14.19
N ASN A 63 -6.19 -9.94 12.87
CA ASN A 63 -6.47 -10.94 11.84
C ASN A 63 -5.25 -11.30 10.98
N LYS A 64 -4.06 -10.97 11.41
CA LYS A 64 -2.83 -11.18 10.63
C LYS A 64 -2.68 -12.61 10.09
N CYS A 65 -2.85 -13.61 10.95
CA CYS A 65 -2.74 -15.01 10.55
C CYS A 65 -3.83 -15.43 9.55
N ILE A 66 -5.06 -14.98 9.76
CA ILE A 66 -6.20 -15.29 8.89
C ILE A 66 -6.03 -14.65 7.51
N ILE A 67 -5.47 -13.45 7.46
CA ILE A 67 -5.13 -12.73 6.22
C ILE A 67 -4.06 -13.50 5.44
N GLU A 68 -3.01 -13.92 6.11
CA GLU A 68 -1.94 -14.72 5.49
C GLU A 68 -2.44 -16.08 4.98
N ASP A 69 -3.28 -16.77 5.75
CA ASP A 69 -3.88 -18.05 5.37
C ASP A 69 -4.69 -17.97 4.08
N ARG A 70 -5.31 -16.82 3.80
CA ARG A 70 -6.07 -16.56 2.58
C ARG A 70 -5.26 -15.89 1.47
N ASN A 71 -3.96 -15.78 1.66
CA ASN A 71 -3.04 -15.22 0.69
C ASN A 71 -3.44 -13.80 0.23
N ILE A 72 -3.85 -12.96 1.18
CA ILE A 72 -4.26 -11.59 0.94
C ILE A 72 -3.07 -10.65 1.16
N ASN A 73 -2.79 -9.78 0.21
CA ASN A 73 -1.91 -8.64 0.37
C ASN A 73 -2.73 -7.38 0.63
N ILE A 74 -2.37 -6.64 1.66
CA ILE A 74 -3.04 -5.38 1.99
C ILE A 74 -2.35 -4.23 1.25
N VAL A 75 -3.12 -3.47 0.51
CA VAL A 75 -2.66 -2.28 -0.22
C VAL A 75 -3.40 -1.07 0.31
N PHE A 76 -2.68 -0.22 1.02
CA PHE A 76 -3.25 0.92 1.73
C PHE A 76 -2.94 2.24 1.04
N PHE A 77 -3.98 2.97 0.67
CA PHE A 77 -3.90 4.34 0.19
C PHE A 77 -4.48 5.29 1.24
N GLU A 78 -3.85 6.42 1.39
CA GLU A 78 -4.33 7.52 2.22
C GLU A 78 -4.49 8.76 1.34
N ASP A 79 -5.69 9.30 1.30
CA ASP A 79 -6.06 10.39 0.39
C ASP A 79 -5.64 10.11 -1.08
N PHE A 80 -5.90 8.90 -1.57
CA PHE A 80 -5.53 8.40 -2.91
C PHE A 80 -4.03 8.29 -3.17
N LYS A 81 -3.19 8.31 -2.13
CA LYS A 81 -1.74 8.31 -2.25
C LYS A 81 -1.11 7.08 -1.61
N ASN A 82 -0.11 6.54 -2.26
CA ASN A 82 0.77 5.50 -1.74
C ASN A 82 2.17 5.69 -2.33
N LYS A 83 3.22 5.50 -1.52
CA LYS A 83 4.61 5.66 -1.96
C LYS A 83 5.09 4.47 -2.80
N LYS A 84 4.55 3.28 -2.55
CA LYS A 84 5.00 2.01 -3.13
C LYS A 84 4.19 1.59 -4.36
N TYR A 85 2.87 1.85 -4.35
CA TYR A 85 1.93 1.34 -5.34
C TYR A 85 1.41 2.44 -6.25
N LYS A 86 1.21 2.10 -7.53
CA LYS A 86 0.44 2.92 -8.47
C LYS A 86 -1.03 2.88 -8.08
N LYS A 87 -1.69 4.01 -8.23
CA LYS A 87 -3.14 4.09 -8.06
C LYS A 87 -3.85 3.29 -9.14
N PRO A 88 -4.65 2.26 -8.80
CA PRO A 88 -5.38 1.50 -9.81
C PRO A 88 -6.57 2.32 -10.35
N PRO A 89 -7.04 2.02 -11.59
CA PRO A 89 -8.14 2.77 -12.21
C PRO A 89 -9.45 2.72 -11.42
N PHE A 90 -9.73 1.64 -10.70
CA PHE A 90 -10.95 1.49 -9.92
C PHE A 90 -10.96 2.32 -8.62
N LEU A 91 -9.82 2.86 -8.18
CA LEU A 91 -9.70 3.62 -6.94
C LEU A 91 -10.19 5.06 -7.14
N ILE A 92 -11.49 5.24 -7.23
CA ILE A 92 -12.14 6.52 -7.50
C ILE A 92 -12.87 7.11 -6.30
N ASP A 93 -12.87 6.40 -5.17
CA ASP A 93 -13.57 6.81 -3.95
C ASP A 93 -12.79 6.39 -2.70
N PHE A 94 -13.26 6.78 -1.53
CA PHE A 94 -12.78 6.25 -0.25
C PHE A 94 -13.56 4.98 0.08
N GLY A 95 -12.85 3.91 0.42
CA GLY A 95 -13.49 2.63 0.72
C GLY A 95 -12.54 1.45 0.66
N PHE A 96 -13.14 0.28 0.41
CA PHE A 96 -12.49 -1.03 0.49
C PHE A 96 -12.85 -1.85 -0.76
N TRP A 97 -11.83 -2.41 -1.41
CA TRP A 97 -11.98 -3.24 -2.62
C TRP A 97 -11.34 -4.60 -2.39
N LEU A 98 -12.11 -5.65 -2.52
CA LEU A 98 -11.60 -7.01 -2.57
C LEU A 98 -11.30 -7.38 -4.03
N VAL A 99 -10.03 -7.66 -4.32
CA VAL A 99 -9.55 -8.04 -5.66
C VAL A 99 -9.16 -9.51 -5.65
N GLY A 100 -9.67 -10.28 -6.59
CA GLY A 100 -9.35 -11.70 -6.76
C GLY A 100 -7.99 -11.93 -7.40
N TYR A 101 -7.60 -13.20 -7.54
CA TYR A 101 -6.37 -13.59 -8.21
C TYR A 101 -6.30 -13.15 -9.68
N ASP A 102 -7.43 -13.06 -10.36
CA ASP A 102 -7.53 -12.58 -11.74
C ASP A 102 -7.34 -11.07 -11.91
N GLY A 103 -7.15 -10.35 -10.80
CA GLY A 103 -7.01 -8.89 -10.79
C GLY A 103 -8.33 -8.12 -10.89
N GLU A 104 -9.47 -8.81 -10.89
CA GLU A 104 -10.79 -8.19 -10.94
C GLU A 104 -11.31 -7.85 -9.53
N VAL A 105 -12.00 -6.71 -9.42
CA VAL A 105 -12.71 -6.33 -8.20
C VAL A 105 -13.90 -7.28 -8.00
N LYS A 106 -13.91 -8.01 -6.90
CA LYS A 106 -14.96 -8.97 -6.55
C LYS A 106 -16.04 -8.35 -5.66
N SER A 107 -15.66 -7.40 -4.84
CA SER A 107 -16.59 -6.70 -3.95
C SER A 107 -16.00 -5.35 -3.53
N PHE A 108 -16.88 -4.43 -3.19
CA PHE A 108 -16.54 -3.07 -2.79
C PHE A 108 -17.51 -2.55 -1.74
N SER A 109 -17.01 -1.76 -0.80
CA SER A 109 -17.85 -1.05 0.18
C SER A 109 -17.18 0.25 0.64
N LEU A 110 -17.98 1.24 0.98
CA LEU A 110 -17.55 2.48 1.63
C LEU A 110 -17.42 2.31 3.16
N GLU A 111 -18.00 1.23 3.70
CA GLU A 111 -18.11 0.99 5.14
C GLU A 111 -16.94 0.18 5.68
N GLU A 112 -16.34 0.62 6.78
CA GLU A 112 -15.23 -0.10 7.43
C GLU A 112 -15.60 -1.51 7.91
N LYS A 113 -16.85 -1.75 8.23
CA LYS A 113 -17.36 -3.06 8.64
C LYS A 113 -17.22 -4.14 7.56
N PHE A 114 -17.08 -3.73 6.30
CA PHE A 114 -16.85 -4.63 5.18
C PHE A 114 -15.65 -5.56 5.39
N VAL A 115 -14.62 -5.12 6.10
CA VAL A 115 -13.44 -5.96 6.37
C VAL A 115 -13.80 -7.25 7.13
N ASN A 116 -14.88 -7.26 7.90
CA ASN A 116 -15.35 -8.45 8.58
C ASN A 116 -16.02 -9.47 7.65
N GLU A 117 -16.42 -9.06 6.46
CA GLU A 117 -17.10 -9.92 5.48
C GLU A 117 -16.14 -10.56 4.49
N ILE A 118 -14.94 -10.01 4.32
CA ILE A 118 -14.01 -10.42 3.24
C ILE A 118 -13.58 -11.88 3.36
N PHE A 119 -13.42 -12.40 4.57
CA PHE A 119 -13.02 -13.80 4.77
C PHE A 119 -14.11 -14.76 4.30
N TYR A 120 -15.36 -14.45 4.62
CA TYR A 120 -16.50 -15.21 4.13
C TYR A 120 -16.58 -15.15 2.60
N LEU A 121 -16.43 -13.96 2.00
CA LEU A 121 -16.47 -13.80 0.54
C LEU A 121 -15.36 -14.59 -0.14
N ILE A 122 -14.15 -14.55 0.39
CA ILE A 122 -13.02 -15.33 -0.15
C ILE A 122 -13.28 -16.82 -0.01
N ASP A 123 -13.79 -17.28 1.12
CA ASP A 123 -14.02 -18.70 1.38
C ASP A 123 -15.09 -19.32 0.46
N GLN A 124 -15.93 -18.49 -0.18
CA GLN A 124 -16.87 -18.93 -1.22
C GLN A 124 -16.23 -19.02 -2.62
N MET A 125 -15.03 -18.50 -2.81
CA MET A 125 -14.36 -18.53 -4.11
C MET A 125 -13.89 -19.95 -4.45
N PRO A 126 -14.10 -20.44 -5.71
CA PRO A 126 -13.71 -21.81 -6.10
C PRO A 126 -12.25 -22.15 -5.84
N ILE A 127 -11.34 -21.22 -6.14
CA ILE A 127 -9.90 -21.42 -5.93
C ILE A 127 -9.60 -21.55 -4.43
N ARG A 128 -10.24 -20.74 -3.58
CA ARG A 128 -10.07 -20.83 -2.13
C ARG A 128 -10.56 -22.16 -1.58
N GLN A 129 -11.67 -22.65 -2.08
CA GLN A 129 -12.19 -23.97 -1.67
C GLN A 129 -11.20 -25.10 -2.00
N GLN A 130 -10.54 -25.03 -3.15
CA GLN A 130 -9.46 -25.95 -3.51
C GLN A 130 -8.23 -25.79 -2.61
N GLU A 131 -7.83 -24.55 -2.29
CA GLU A 131 -6.75 -24.28 -1.35
C GLU A 131 -7.01 -24.93 0.03
N MET A 132 -8.22 -24.80 0.53
CA MET A 132 -8.62 -25.41 1.83
C MET A 132 -8.55 -26.93 1.83
N LEU A 133 -8.74 -27.57 0.68
CA LEU A 133 -8.60 -29.02 0.51
C LEU A 133 -7.14 -29.45 0.39
N MET A 134 -6.29 -28.63 -0.21
CA MET A 134 -4.90 -28.99 -0.55
C MET A 134 -3.90 -28.59 0.52
N TYR A 135 -4.15 -27.53 1.27
CA TYR A 135 -3.22 -26.96 2.23
C TYR A 135 -3.75 -27.07 3.66
N LYS A 136 -2.82 -27.35 4.59
CA LYS A 136 -3.14 -27.34 6.00
C LYS A 136 -3.45 -25.89 6.44
N LYS A 137 -4.53 -25.73 7.19
CA LYS A 137 -4.90 -24.46 7.81
C LYS A 137 -3.77 -23.93 8.69
N LYS A 138 -3.37 -22.66 8.50
CA LYS A 138 -2.27 -22.02 9.23
C LYS A 138 -2.70 -21.47 10.60
N CYS A 139 -3.97 -21.15 10.72
CA CYS A 139 -4.51 -20.54 11.94
C CYS A 139 -5.46 -21.52 12.67
#